data_18c085118e9b6076edfb2f2ad952f909
#
_entry.id   18c085118e9b6076edfb2f2ad952f909
#
_cell.length_a   1.000
_cell.length_b   1.000
_cell.length_c   1.000
_cell.angle_alpha   90.00
_cell.angle_beta   90.00
_cell.angle_gamma   90.00
#
_symmetry.space_group_name_H-M   'P 1'
#
loop_
_entity.id
_entity.type
_entity.pdbx_description
1 polymer ?
#
loop_
_entity_poly.entity_id
_entity_poly.type
_entity_poly.pdbx_seq_one_letter_code
_entity_poly.pdbx_strand_id
1 'polypeptide(L)'
;MTHRAADAATERDVDVDVVVVGSGFGGSVTALRLAEKGYRVLVLEAGQRFEDEDFAETSWDVRRYLWAPQVGCYGIQRIHRLPDVVVLAGAGVGGGSLNYANTLYVPPRPFFQDAQWSDITDWQAELAPHYETASAMLGVVTNPCEGVVE
;
A
#
# COMPACT_ATOMS: atom_id res chain seq x y z
N MET A 1 -56.82 -20.47 -2.92
CA MET A 1 -55.92 -20.50 -1.77
C MET A 1 -54.52 -20.67 -2.32
N THR A 2 -53.84 -19.55 -2.51
CA THR A 2 -52.49 -19.47 -3.12
C THR A 2 -51.47 -19.36 -2.01
N HIS A 3 -50.68 -20.40 -1.83
CA HIS A 3 -49.51 -20.37 -0.94
C HIS A 3 -48.43 -19.47 -1.54
N ARG A 4 -48.25 -18.33 -0.93
CA ARG A 4 -47.10 -17.49 -1.14
C ARG A 4 -45.97 -18.09 -0.27
N ALA A 5 -45.12 -18.91 -0.86
CA ALA A 5 -43.85 -19.27 -0.23
C ALA A 5 -43.00 -17.99 -0.11
N ALA A 6 -42.78 -17.58 1.11
CA ALA A 6 -41.84 -16.53 1.42
C ALA A 6 -40.44 -17.06 1.10
N ASP A 7 -39.78 -16.47 0.14
CA ASP A 7 -38.34 -16.57 -0.03
C ASP A 7 -37.65 -16.03 1.24
N ALA A 8 -37.36 -16.90 2.17
CA ALA A 8 -36.34 -16.68 3.16
C ALA A 8 -35.00 -16.76 2.39
N ALA A 9 -34.57 -15.64 1.83
CA ALA A 9 -33.18 -15.47 1.46
C ALA A 9 -32.38 -15.76 2.72
N THR A 10 -31.68 -16.86 2.74
CA THR A 10 -30.73 -17.22 3.78
C THR A 10 -29.72 -16.11 3.77
N GLU A 11 -29.83 -15.20 4.76
CA GLU A 11 -28.81 -14.21 5.04
C GLU A 11 -27.52 -15.00 5.26
N ARG A 12 -26.64 -15.01 4.25
CA ARG A 12 -25.35 -15.64 4.39
C ARG A 12 -24.64 -14.84 5.46
N ASP A 13 -24.30 -15.50 6.55
CA ASP A 13 -23.47 -14.90 7.58
C ASP A 13 -22.12 -14.54 6.93
N VAL A 14 -21.96 -13.27 6.64
CA VAL A 14 -20.75 -12.75 6.01
C VAL A 14 -19.81 -12.36 7.14
N ASP A 15 -18.70 -13.07 7.26
CA ASP A 15 -17.72 -12.87 8.33
C ASP A 15 -17.09 -11.48 8.29
N VAL A 16 -17.00 -10.86 7.11
CA VAL A 16 -16.42 -9.53 6.88
C VAL A 16 -17.25 -8.71 5.89
N ASP A 17 -17.23 -7.41 6.04
CA ASP A 17 -17.97 -6.49 5.18
C ASP A 17 -17.15 -6.10 3.94
N VAL A 18 -15.81 -6.02 4.09
CA VAL A 18 -14.88 -5.61 3.02
C VAL A 18 -13.63 -6.46 3.05
N VAL A 19 -13.18 -6.87 1.87
CA VAL A 19 -11.87 -7.49 1.66
C VAL A 19 -10.96 -6.52 0.93
N VAL A 20 -9.81 -6.20 1.52
CA VAL A 20 -8.74 -5.39 0.91
C VAL A 20 -7.64 -6.32 0.44
N VAL A 21 -7.29 -6.27 -0.83
CA VAL A 21 -6.21 -7.08 -1.41
C VAL A 21 -4.93 -6.27 -1.47
N GLY A 22 -3.96 -6.68 -0.68
CA GLY A 22 -2.67 -6.00 -0.50
C GLY A 22 -2.67 -5.00 0.64
N SER A 23 -1.63 -5.05 1.47
CA SER A 23 -1.43 -4.19 2.64
C SER A 23 -0.42 -3.05 2.42
N GLY A 24 -0.13 -2.71 1.16
CA GLY A 24 0.71 -1.56 0.82
C GLY A 24 0.06 -0.22 1.21
N PHE A 25 0.65 0.91 0.83
CA PHE A 25 0.18 2.25 1.21
C PHE A 25 -1.32 2.46 0.99
N GLY A 26 -1.83 2.17 -0.21
CA GLY A 26 -3.25 2.33 -0.53
C GLY A 26 -4.15 1.39 0.27
N GLY A 27 -3.79 0.10 0.34
CA GLY A 27 -4.56 -0.91 1.06
C GLY A 27 -4.63 -0.64 2.56
N SER A 28 -3.51 -0.28 3.18
CA SER A 28 -3.44 0.03 4.61
C SER A 28 -4.29 1.23 4.98
N VAL A 29 -4.23 2.32 4.20
CA VAL A 29 -5.04 3.51 4.44
C VAL A 29 -6.53 3.21 4.21
N THR A 30 -6.86 2.46 3.15
CA THR A 30 -8.25 2.05 2.87
C THR A 30 -8.80 1.21 4.03
N ALA A 31 -8.04 0.20 4.49
CA ALA A 31 -8.44 -0.66 5.61
C ALA A 31 -8.67 0.15 6.88
N LEU A 32 -7.76 1.07 7.21
CA LEU A 32 -7.88 1.95 8.37
C LEU A 32 -9.16 2.80 8.29
N ARG A 33 -9.40 3.49 7.17
CA ARG A 33 -10.55 4.37 7.00
C ARG A 33 -11.88 3.62 7.01
N LEU A 34 -11.91 2.39 6.51
CA LEU A 34 -13.09 1.54 6.58
C LEU A 34 -13.34 1.04 8.01
N ALA A 35 -12.29 0.62 8.73
CA ALA A 35 -12.38 0.20 10.12
C ALA A 35 -12.86 1.34 11.03
N GLU A 36 -12.36 2.57 10.84
CA GLU A 36 -12.82 3.76 11.56
C GLU A 36 -14.33 4.05 11.34
N LYS A 37 -14.88 3.66 10.19
CA LYS A 37 -16.30 3.75 9.88
C LYS A 37 -17.13 2.59 10.43
N GLY A 38 -16.50 1.63 11.11
CA GLY A 38 -17.15 0.48 11.74
C GLY A 38 -17.32 -0.75 10.84
N TYR A 39 -16.73 -0.77 9.64
CA TYR A 39 -16.74 -1.96 8.80
C TYR A 39 -15.79 -3.04 9.34
N ARG A 40 -16.22 -4.31 9.21
CA ARG A 40 -15.35 -5.48 9.45
C ARG A 40 -14.48 -5.69 8.20
N VAL A 41 -13.18 -5.44 8.33
CA VAL A 41 -12.25 -5.45 7.20
C VAL A 41 -11.31 -6.64 7.32
N LEU A 42 -11.18 -7.41 6.23
CA LEU A 42 -10.15 -8.41 6.05
C LEU A 42 -9.11 -7.90 5.06
N VAL A 43 -7.83 -7.96 5.43
CA VAL A 43 -6.72 -7.63 4.52
C VAL A 43 -6.02 -8.93 4.11
N LEU A 44 -5.89 -9.15 2.81
CA LEU A 44 -5.15 -10.29 2.23
C LEU A 44 -3.82 -9.77 1.68
N GLU A 45 -2.72 -10.31 2.19
CA GLU A 45 -1.36 -9.97 1.75
C GLU A 45 -0.65 -11.20 1.18
N ALA A 46 0.07 -11.02 0.06
CA ALA A 46 0.79 -12.10 -0.60
C ALA A 46 2.10 -12.46 0.11
N GLY A 47 2.75 -11.48 0.73
CA GLY A 47 3.97 -11.65 1.49
C GLY A 47 3.73 -11.92 2.96
N GLN A 48 4.81 -12.13 3.70
CA GLN A 48 4.74 -12.38 5.13
C GLN A 48 4.78 -11.08 5.93
N ARG A 49 4.48 -11.18 7.23
CA ARG A 49 4.79 -10.15 8.19
C ARG A 49 6.25 -10.29 8.61
N PHE A 50 6.98 -9.18 8.62
CA PHE A 50 8.39 -9.12 9.03
C PHE A 50 8.48 -8.46 10.40
N GLU A 51 9.19 -9.11 11.31
CA GLU A 51 9.71 -8.50 12.53
C GLU A 51 11.18 -8.11 12.29
N ASP A 52 11.80 -7.34 13.18
CA ASP A 52 13.14 -6.78 12.97
C ASP A 52 14.20 -7.85 12.66
N GLU A 53 14.08 -9.04 13.26
CA GLU A 53 15.00 -10.16 13.07
C GLU A 53 14.83 -10.89 11.74
N ASP A 54 13.69 -10.69 11.07
CA ASP A 54 13.37 -11.35 9.79
C ASP A 54 14.05 -10.65 8.61
N PHE A 55 14.40 -9.37 8.77
CA PHE A 55 15.04 -8.63 7.70
C PHE A 55 16.45 -9.20 7.39
N ALA A 56 16.78 -9.23 6.10
CA ALA A 56 18.12 -9.58 5.69
C ALA A 56 19.11 -8.48 6.09
N GLU A 57 20.21 -8.84 6.76
CA GLU A 57 21.26 -7.88 7.12
C GLU A 57 21.97 -7.30 5.89
N THR A 58 21.91 -8.01 4.78
CA THR A 58 22.52 -7.60 3.51
C THR A 58 21.72 -8.14 2.33
N SER A 59 21.72 -7.40 1.22
CA SER A 59 21.10 -7.84 -0.05
C SER A 59 21.75 -9.09 -0.67
N TRP A 60 22.92 -9.51 -0.17
CA TRP A 60 23.59 -10.76 -0.57
C TRP A 60 22.93 -12.01 0.04
N ASP A 61 22.16 -11.87 1.10
CA ASP A 61 21.26 -12.92 1.58
C ASP A 61 20.00 -12.98 0.71
N VAL A 62 20.21 -13.50 -0.49
CA VAL A 62 19.18 -13.50 -1.56
C VAL A 62 17.89 -14.18 -1.12
N ARG A 63 17.96 -15.22 -0.29
CA ARG A 63 16.77 -15.96 0.16
C ARG A 63 15.88 -15.13 1.08
N ARG A 64 16.49 -14.35 1.96
CA ARG A 64 15.78 -13.47 2.91
C ARG A 64 15.48 -12.11 2.32
N TYR A 65 16.18 -11.70 1.24
CA TYR A 65 16.02 -10.40 0.61
C TYR A 65 15.02 -10.41 -0.55
N LEU A 66 15.11 -11.37 -1.47
CA LEU A 66 14.25 -11.42 -2.66
C LEU A 66 12.90 -12.10 -2.41
N TRP A 67 11.87 -11.61 -3.06
CA TRP A 67 10.58 -12.26 -3.18
C TRP A 67 10.47 -13.02 -4.51
N ALA A 68 10.73 -14.31 -4.45
CA ALA A 68 10.62 -15.24 -5.56
C ALA A 68 10.19 -16.62 -5.04
N PRO A 69 8.90 -16.80 -4.64
CA PRO A 69 8.40 -18.02 -4.01
C PRO A 69 8.67 -19.28 -4.82
N GLN A 70 8.73 -19.16 -6.16
CA GLN A 70 8.97 -20.27 -7.09
C GLN A 70 10.35 -20.93 -6.87
N VAL A 71 11.30 -20.20 -6.30
CA VAL A 71 12.65 -20.66 -5.98
C VAL A 71 12.96 -20.62 -4.47
N GLY A 72 11.91 -20.49 -3.64
CA GLY A 72 12.04 -20.55 -2.19
C GLY A 72 12.60 -19.28 -1.55
N CYS A 73 12.47 -18.12 -2.20
CA CYS A 73 12.86 -16.82 -1.67
C CYS A 73 11.61 -16.05 -1.21
N TYR A 74 11.56 -15.66 0.06
CA TYR A 74 10.40 -15.03 0.69
C TYR A 74 10.75 -13.70 1.36
N GLY A 75 11.71 -12.96 0.80
CA GLY A 75 12.10 -11.65 1.31
C GLY A 75 11.20 -10.50 0.90
N ILE A 76 11.65 -9.29 1.14
CA ILE A 76 10.85 -8.07 0.95
C ILE A 76 10.88 -7.52 -0.48
N GLN A 77 11.88 -7.88 -1.29
CA GLN A 77 12.15 -7.23 -2.57
C GLN A 77 11.61 -8.04 -3.73
N ARG A 78 10.54 -7.55 -4.36
CA ARG A 78 10.02 -8.06 -5.63
C ARG A 78 10.61 -7.27 -6.78
N ILE A 79 11.04 -7.96 -7.84
CA ILE A 79 11.59 -7.35 -9.05
C ILE A 79 10.70 -7.72 -10.24
N HIS A 80 10.16 -6.73 -10.92
CA HIS A 80 9.41 -6.90 -12.16
C HIS A 80 10.21 -6.31 -13.31
N ARG A 81 10.57 -7.15 -14.27
CA ARG A 81 11.22 -6.70 -15.49
C ARG A 81 10.16 -6.51 -16.58
N LEU A 82 10.01 -5.30 -17.05
CA LEU A 82 9.23 -4.91 -18.21
C LEU A 82 10.18 -4.57 -19.37
N PRO A 83 9.67 -4.43 -20.61
CA PRO A 83 10.56 -4.15 -21.78
C PRO A 83 11.47 -2.95 -21.57
N ASP A 84 10.93 -1.84 -21.05
CA ASP A 84 11.62 -0.55 -20.99
C ASP A 84 11.98 -0.12 -19.55
N VAL A 85 11.54 -0.88 -18.53
CA VAL A 85 11.73 -0.49 -17.14
C VAL A 85 11.83 -1.70 -16.22
N VAL A 86 12.60 -1.55 -15.14
CA VAL A 86 12.62 -2.49 -14.01
C VAL A 86 11.90 -1.84 -12.84
N VAL A 87 10.88 -2.52 -12.33
CA VAL A 87 10.12 -2.06 -11.17
C VAL A 87 10.58 -2.83 -9.93
N LEU A 88 11.03 -2.12 -8.93
CA LEU A 88 11.31 -2.63 -7.60
C LEU A 88 10.09 -2.39 -6.72
N ALA A 89 9.52 -3.44 -6.17
CA ALA A 89 8.31 -3.38 -5.35
C ALA A 89 8.49 -4.14 -4.05
N GLY A 90 7.80 -3.70 -3.00
CA GLY A 90 7.76 -4.42 -1.73
C GLY A 90 6.85 -5.64 -1.78
N ALA A 91 7.19 -6.68 -1.04
CA ALA A 91 6.36 -7.85 -0.80
C ALA A 91 6.37 -8.19 0.71
N GLY A 92 5.20 -8.14 1.32
CA GLY A 92 5.02 -8.33 2.76
C GLY A 92 4.02 -7.34 3.32
N VAL A 93 3.65 -7.51 4.57
CA VAL A 93 2.76 -6.58 5.27
C VAL A 93 3.38 -5.19 5.30
N GLY A 94 2.70 -4.22 4.68
CA GLY A 94 3.20 -2.87 4.44
C GLY A 94 3.60 -2.60 2.98
N GLY A 95 3.83 -3.64 2.18
CA GLY A 95 4.16 -3.49 0.76
C GLY A 95 5.39 -2.61 0.53
N GLY A 96 5.24 -1.54 -0.26
CA GLY A 96 6.32 -0.61 -0.59
C GLY A 96 6.96 0.10 0.61
N SER A 97 6.30 0.16 1.76
CA SER A 97 6.88 0.76 2.97
C SER A 97 8.07 -0.03 3.53
N LEU A 98 8.22 -1.30 3.12
CA LEU A 98 9.33 -2.14 3.55
C LEU A 98 10.67 -1.77 2.88
N ASN A 99 10.63 -1.09 1.76
CA ASN A 99 11.82 -0.83 0.94
C ASN A 99 11.85 0.53 0.25
N TYR A 100 10.99 1.49 0.65
CA TYR A 100 11.05 2.85 0.13
C TYR A 100 12.09 3.70 0.89
N ALA A 101 12.41 4.88 0.34
CA ALA A 101 13.47 5.73 0.88
C ALA A 101 13.03 6.65 2.05
N ASN A 102 11.97 6.30 2.77
CA ASN A 102 11.44 7.08 3.91
C ASN A 102 11.14 8.56 3.56
N THR A 103 10.71 8.81 2.33
CA THR A 103 10.43 10.16 1.85
C THR A 103 8.95 10.33 1.55
N LEU A 104 8.28 11.27 2.20
CA LEU A 104 6.96 11.74 1.78
C LEU A 104 7.15 12.82 0.73
N TYR A 105 7.10 12.42 -0.55
CA TYR A 105 7.25 13.33 -1.67
C TYR A 105 5.91 13.90 -2.09
N VAL A 106 5.78 15.22 -2.05
CA VAL A 106 4.65 15.94 -2.64
C VAL A 106 5.04 16.34 -4.06
N PRO A 107 4.34 15.85 -5.10
CA PRO A 107 4.67 16.18 -6.47
C PRO A 107 4.65 17.69 -6.74
N PRO A 108 5.51 18.20 -7.64
CA PRO A 108 5.49 19.59 -8.02
C PRO A 108 4.28 19.92 -8.90
N ARG A 109 3.93 21.20 -8.97
CA ARG A 109 2.75 21.69 -9.69
C ARG A 109 2.55 21.12 -11.11
N PRO A 110 3.59 20.96 -11.94
CA PRO A 110 3.42 20.39 -13.28
C PRO A 110 2.83 18.98 -13.30
N PHE A 111 3.07 18.17 -12.26
CA PHE A 111 2.47 16.85 -12.12
C PHE A 111 0.95 16.93 -12.05
N PHE A 112 0.41 17.85 -11.25
CA PHE A 112 -1.04 18.02 -11.10
C PHE A 112 -1.71 18.60 -12.33
N GLN A 113 -0.93 19.23 -13.23
CA GLN A 113 -1.38 19.84 -14.46
C GLN A 113 -1.21 18.95 -15.70
N ASP A 114 -0.83 17.68 -15.53
CA ASP A 114 -0.68 16.75 -16.63
C ASP A 114 -2.02 16.53 -17.34
N ALA A 115 -1.99 16.56 -18.68
CA ALA A 115 -3.17 16.44 -19.54
C ALA A 115 -3.92 15.09 -19.36
N GLN A 116 -3.30 14.08 -18.77
CA GLN A 116 -3.93 12.79 -18.53
C GLN A 116 -5.00 12.83 -17.43
N TRP A 117 -4.95 13.82 -16.52
CA TRP A 117 -5.88 13.87 -15.37
C TRP A 117 -6.28 15.28 -14.91
N SER A 118 -5.67 16.34 -15.45
CA SER A 118 -5.94 17.73 -15.01
C SER A 118 -7.32 18.24 -15.33
N ASP A 119 -8.04 17.59 -16.27
CA ASP A 119 -9.41 17.92 -16.64
C ASP A 119 -10.47 17.32 -15.69
N ILE A 120 -10.06 16.40 -14.79
CA ILE A 120 -10.97 15.74 -13.87
C ILE A 120 -11.30 16.63 -12.68
N THR A 121 -10.28 17.23 -12.05
CA THR A 121 -10.40 18.13 -10.89
C THR A 121 -9.09 18.88 -10.64
N ASP A 122 -9.11 19.89 -9.76
CA ASP A 122 -7.89 20.49 -9.21
C ASP A 122 -7.25 19.55 -8.17
N TRP A 123 -6.47 18.58 -8.67
CA TRP A 123 -5.82 17.58 -7.84
C TRP A 123 -4.89 18.17 -6.77
N GLN A 124 -4.28 19.33 -7.03
CA GLN A 124 -3.41 19.97 -6.05
C GLN A 124 -4.22 20.44 -4.84
N ALA A 125 -5.35 21.08 -5.07
CA ALA A 125 -6.24 21.54 -4.00
C ALA A 125 -6.90 20.37 -3.29
N GLU A 126 -7.36 19.36 -4.05
CA GLU A 126 -8.05 18.17 -3.52
C GLU A 126 -7.14 17.33 -2.62
N LEU A 127 -5.88 17.14 -3.00
CA LEU A 127 -4.95 16.28 -2.26
C LEU A 127 -4.19 16.99 -1.12
N ALA A 128 -4.15 18.32 -1.08
CA ALA A 128 -3.44 19.07 -0.06
C ALA A 128 -3.79 18.64 1.38
N PRO A 129 -5.07 18.57 1.81
CA PRO A 129 -5.41 18.15 3.17
C PRO A 129 -5.04 16.69 3.47
N HIS A 130 -4.98 15.84 2.45
CA HIS A 130 -4.55 14.45 2.61
C HIS A 130 -3.04 14.33 2.78
N TYR A 131 -2.24 15.17 2.12
CA TYR A 131 -0.80 15.26 2.37
C TYR A 131 -0.50 15.76 3.77
N GLU A 132 -1.25 16.76 4.27
CA GLU A 132 -1.13 17.24 5.64
C GLU A 132 -1.43 16.13 6.65
N THR A 133 -2.51 15.40 6.44
CA THR A 133 -2.89 14.26 7.29
C THR A 133 -1.83 13.18 7.27
N ALA A 134 -1.33 12.79 6.09
CA ALA A 134 -0.29 11.79 5.96
C ALA A 134 1.01 12.23 6.64
N SER A 135 1.40 13.49 6.46
CA SER A 135 2.59 14.07 7.09
C SER A 135 2.50 14.02 8.62
N ALA A 136 1.34 14.37 9.18
CA ALA A 136 1.13 14.33 10.62
C ALA A 136 1.13 12.89 11.16
N MET A 137 0.47 11.95 10.48
CA MET A 137 0.40 10.55 10.91
C MET A 137 1.75 9.82 10.82
N LEU A 138 2.57 10.15 9.82
CA LEU A 138 3.90 9.58 9.62
C LEU A 138 4.99 10.28 10.43
N GLY A 139 4.68 11.39 11.10
CA GLY A 139 5.66 12.17 11.84
C GLY A 139 6.75 12.76 10.94
N VAL A 140 6.37 13.23 9.75
CA VAL A 140 7.30 13.74 8.75
C VAL A 140 8.01 14.99 9.27
N VAL A 141 9.33 14.99 9.19
CA VAL A 141 10.19 16.13 9.52
C VAL A 141 11.10 16.44 8.33
N THR A 142 11.54 17.71 8.24
CA THR A 142 12.55 18.07 7.26
C THR A 142 13.87 17.38 7.62
N ASN A 143 14.52 16.77 6.63
CA ASN A 143 15.81 16.14 6.86
C ASN A 143 16.82 17.19 7.36
N PRO A 144 17.41 17.02 8.56
CA PRO A 144 18.34 17.98 9.12
C PRO A 144 19.73 17.93 8.48
N CYS A 145 20.00 16.95 7.60
CA CYS A 145 21.29 16.87 6.93
C CYS A 145 21.41 17.97 5.86
N GLU A 146 22.10 19.05 6.18
CA GLU A 146 22.66 20.00 5.22
C GLU A 146 23.89 19.37 4.55
N GLY A 147 23.70 18.25 3.88
CA GLY A 147 24.75 17.60 3.11
C GLY A 147 24.77 18.15 1.70
N VAL A 148 25.87 18.77 1.31
CA VAL A 148 26.22 18.99 -0.09
C VAL A 148 26.38 17.59 -0.69
N VAL A 149 25.47 17.18 -1.56
CA VAL A 149 25.69 16.04 -2.44
C VAL A 149 26.63 16.56 -3.53
N GLU A 150 27.94 16.33 -3.36
CA GLU A 150 28.93 16.52 -4.43
C GLU A 150 28.81 15.40 -5.47
#